data_dd7d809ea4d396e99ccfbffab6507eb4
#
_entry.id   dd7d809ea4d396e99ccfbffab6507eb4
#
_cell.length_a   1.000
_cell.length_b   1.000
_cell.length_c   1.000
_cell.angle_alpha   90.00
_cell.angle_beta   90.00
_cell.angle_gamma   90.00
#
_symmetry.space_group_name_H-M   'P 1'
#
loop_
_entity.id
_entity.type
_entity.pdbx_description
1 polymer ?
#
loop_
_entity_poly.entity_id
_entity_poly.type
_entity_poly.pdbx_seq_one_letter_code
_entity_poly.pdbx_strand_id
1 'polypeptide(L)'
;MSLLPYTSELGVSKAKHLLRRSCFHYNKTLLYQISSLNVDQALDLLFSDNTISYAQPYDPLPTESPHGYWLESTEYPPDMPNQGRKRGLLSQWWFYNMVNRNNIKDKLLFFLHTTFTISSGDIGASHYFYDHLRLLQYFSSGNLKELAKKITLDNAMLNYLDNTQNNANNPNENYAREFLELFTITKGEQIGEGDYSTYTEHDVIMAAKVFSGFKTKLDRSIIDPDTGIPIGRISVNQHDQSTKTFSHAFDNYQLSGGTDENTIMSELHEFVDMIFDKQATARAYVSKLYRFFVKSEWTADDEANIINPLAQQLIDNNYEIVPIVRTLLSSQHFFDFGDDDPNDEIVGSIIKSPLQLAASMIRTFEFIIPEPSEDLGNYYRFSMYFLRNNYFPMSGMELFAPETVAGHPAIYQSPDFDRHWFSSSTILARYRLTESLITGRNK
;
A
#
# COMPACT_ATOMS: atom_id res chain seq x y z
N MET A 1 21.68 5.07 18.54
CA MET A 1 21.09 6.11 17.65
C MET A 1 19.73 6.57 18.16
N SER A 2 19.19 7.71 17.73
CA SER A 2 17.96 8.27 18.33
C SER A 2 17.00 8.84 17.30
N LEU A 3 15.75 9.01 17.72
CA LEU A 3 14.72 9.75 16.96
C LEU A 3 14.90 11.27 17.01
N LEU A 4 15.96 11.78 17.63
CA LEU A 4 16.26 13.20 17.59
C LEU A 4 16.42 13.66 16.13
N PRO A 5 15.88 14.83 15.77
CA PRO A 5 15.94 15.31 14.41
C PRO A 5 17.38 15.66 13.98
N TYR A 6 17.69 15.41 12.74
CA TYR A 6 18.87 15.93 12.07
C TYR A 6 18.63 17.40 11.71
N THR A 7 19.40 18.33 12.30
CA THR A 7 19.09 19.77 12.23
C THR A 7 19.94 20.55 11.22
N SER A 8 21.04 19.99 10.73
CA SER A 8 21.90 20.67 9.74
C SER A 8 21.32 20.63 8.34
N GLU A 9 21.87 21.45 7.44
CA GLU A 9 21.58 21.30 5.99
C GLU A 9 21.95 19.91 5.50
N LEU A 10 21.11 19.38 4.60
CA LEU A 10 21.25 18.00 4.14
C LEU A 10 22.52 17.78 3.30
N GLY A 11 22.92 18.75 2.50
CA GLY A 11 23.95 18.55 1.49
C GLY A 11 23.53 17.48 0.46
N VAL A 12 24.33 17.29 -0.57
CA VAL A 12 23.98 16.40 -1.68
C VAL A 12 23.84 14.93 -1.26
N SER A 13 24.68 14.46 -0.33
CA SER A 13 24.67 13.05 0.09
C SER A 13 23.40 12.67 0.83
N LYS A 14 23.03 13.41 1.88
CA LYS A 14 21.82 13.15 2.67
C LYS A 14 20.54 13.45 1.90
N ALA A 15 20.55 14.49 1.04
CA ALA A 15 19.45 14.75 0.12
C ALA A 15 19.21 13.57 -0.85
N LYS A 16 20.26 12.95 -1.37
CA LYS A 16 20.15 11.71 -2.17
C LYS A 16 19.55 10.57 -1.36
N HIS A 17 20.00 10.39 -0.12
CA HIS A 17 19.48 9.36 0.76
C HIS A 17 17.99 9.57 1.01
N LEU A 18 17.57 10.76 1.47
CA LEU A 18 16.18 11.11 1.69
C LEU A 18 15.32 10.85 0.44
N LEU A 19 15.71 11.38 -0.71
CA LEU A 19 14.96 11.23 -1.97
C LEU A 19 14.85 9.77 -2.44
N ARG A 20 15.90 8.96 -2.26
CA ARG A 20 15.86 7.53 -2.60
C ARG A 20 14.89 6.74 -1.74
N ARG A 21 14.65 7.16 -0.50
CA ARG A 21 13.74 6.52 0.42
C ARG A 21 12.31 7.04 0.26
N SER A 22 12.15 8.36 0.18
CA SER A 22 10.85 9.03 0.15
C SER A 22 10.18 9.08 -1.23
N CYS A 23 10.93 8.93 -2.33
CA CYS A 23 10.40 8.98 -3.69
C CYS A 23 10.81 7.76 -4.50
N PHE A 24 10.07 7.43 -5.56
CA PHE A 24 10.47 6.39 -6.51
C PHE A 24 11.61 6.85 -7.42
N HIS A 25 11.68 8.14 -7.69
CA HIS A 25 12.73 8.79 -8.48
C HIS A 25 12.86 10.27 -8.09
N TYR A 26 13.85 10.94 -8.63
CA TYR A 26 14.04 12.40 -8.53
C TYR A 26 14.90 12.90 -9.68
N ASN A 27 14.81 14.19 -9.99
CA ASN A 27 15.66 14.87 -10.95
C ASN A 27 16.74 15.73 -10.27
N LYS A 28 17.69 16.24 -11.04
CA LYS A 28 18.78 17.07 -10.53
C LYS A 28 18.28 18.35 -9.86
N THR A 29 17.25 18.98 -10.41
CA THR A 29 16.68 20.22 -9.87
C THR A 29 16.19 20.01 -8.44
N LEU A 30 15.36 18.97 -8.21
CA LEU A 30 14.85 18.63 -6.88
C LEU A 30 16.01 18.25 -5.94
N LEU A 31 17.01 17.49 -6.41
CA LEU A 31 18.15 17.12 -5.58
C LEU A 31 18.90 18.35 -5.07
N TYR A 32 19.23 19.31 -5.95
CA TYR A 32 19.95 20.51 -5.53
C TYR A 32 19.07 21.42 -4.66
N GLN A 33 17.80 21.52 -4.95
CA GLN A 33 16.86 22.26 -4.11
C GLN A 33 16.83 21.70 -2.68
N ILE A 34 16.65 20.39 -2.53
CA ILE A 34 16.61 19.73 -1.21
C ILE A 34 17.97 19.77 -0.51
N SER A 35 19.07 19.73 -1.26
CA SER A 35 20.42 19.74 -0.65
C SER A 35 20.75 21.03 0.11
N SER A 36 20.10 22.13 -0.19
CA SER A 36 20.25 23.42 0.49
C SER A 36 19.23 23.66 1.62
N LEU A 37 18.40 22.67 1.92
CA LEU A 37 17.39 22.75 2.95
C LEU A 37 17.82 21.93 4.17
N ASN A 38 17.25 22.26 5.36
CA ASN A 38 17.19 21.32 6.46
C ASN A 38 16.10 20.25 6.19
N VAL A 39 16.09 19.19 6.99
CA VAL A 39 15.22 18.04 6.75
C VAL A 39 13.73 18.39 6.85
N ASP A 40 13.33 19.27 7.78
CA ASP A 40 11.93 19.66 7.94
C ASP A 40 11.39 20.41 6.72
N GLN A 41 12.18 21.37 6.22
CA GLN A 41 11.86 22.08 4.98
C GLN A 41 11.81 21.13 3.77
N ALA A 42 12.71 20.16 3.72
CA ALA A 42 12.73 19.15 2.66
C ALA A 42 11.46 18.27 2.71
N LEU A 43 11.06 17.83 3.90
CA LEU A 43 9.83 17.06 4.10
C LEU A 43 8.58 17.90 3.81
N ASP A 44 8.55 19.17 4.18
CA ASP A 44 7.46 20.09 3.81
C ASP A 44 7.28 20.14 2.29
N LEU A 45 8.37 20.25 1.55
CA LEU A 45 8.34 20.22 0.08
C LEU A 45 7.82 18.88 -0.46
N LEU A 46 8.28 17.75 0.10
CA LEU A 46 7.90 16.41 -0.36
C LEU A 46 6.44 16.04 0.00
N PHE A 47 5.92 16.58 1.09
CA PHE A 47 4.53 16.41 1.50
C PHE A 47 3.60 17.48 0.96
N SER A 48 4.12 18.55 0.35
CA SER A 48 3.29 19.63 -0.17
C SER A 48 2.23 19.09 -1.13
N ASP A 49 1.02 19.62 -0.99
CA ASP A 49 -0.08 19.36 -1.91
C ASP A 49 0.17 20.10 -3.24
N ASN A 50 1.01 19.54 -4.05
CA ASN A 50 0.80 19.68 -5.46
C ASN A 50 -0.44 18.84 -5.76
N THR A 51 -1.61 19.45 -5.77
CA THR A 51 -2.87 18.84 -6.17
C THR A 51 -2.71 18.37 -7.61
N ILE A 52 -2.19 17.18 -7.76
CA ILE A 52 -2.01 16.58 -9.05
C ILE A 52 -3.34 15.88 -9.33
N SER A 53 -4.15 16.59 -10.11
CA SER A 53 -5.26 15.96 -10.80
C SER A 53 -4.66 14.89 -11.69
N TYR A 54 -4.90 13.63 -11.36
CA TYR A 54 -4.63 12.55 -12.30
C TYR A 54 -5.59 12.71 -13.46
N ALA A 55 -5.05 12.79 -14.68
CA ALA A 55 -5.90 12.55 -15.84
C ALA A 55 -6.61 11.20 -15.64
N GLN A 56 -7.86 11.09 -16.06
CA GLN A 56 -8.56 9.80 -15.97
C GLN A 56 -7.84 8.72 -16.79
N PRO A 57 -7.85 7.47 -16.31
CA PRO A 57 -7.30 6.37 -17.08
C PRO A 57 -8.02 6.27 -18.44
N TYR A 58 -7.25 6.09 -19.50
CA TYR A 58 -7.73 6.06 -20.87
C TYR A 58 -7.42 4.70 -21.50
N ASP A 59 -8.46 4.08 -22.11
CA ASP A 59 -8.31 2.88 -22.94
C ASP A 59 -8.13 3.30 -24.41
N PRO A 60 -6.92 3.10 -24.96
CA PRO A 60 -6.61 3.62 -26.27
C PRO A 60 -7.08 2.74 -27.43
N LEU A 61 -7.61 1.54 -27.20
CA LEU A 61 -8.00 0.62 -28.28
C LEU A 61 -9.42 0.91 -28.77
N PRO A 62 -9.60 1.48 -29.98
CA PRO A 62 -10.93 1.85 -30.49
C PRO A 62 -11.79 0.65 -30.85
N THR A 63 -11.22 -0.55 -30.94
CA THR A 63 -11.93 -1.80 -31.21
C THR A 63 -12.60 -2.41 -29.99
N GLU A 64 -12.32 -1.87 -28.82
CA GLU A 64 -12.87 -2.34 -27.56
C GLU A 64 -14.05 -1.45 -27.12
N SER A 65 -15.12 -2.04 -26.62
CA SER A 65 -16.24 -1.31 -26.06
C SER A 65 -16.44 -1.71 -24.59
N PRO A 66 -16.55 -0.75 -23.66
CA PRO A 66 -16.24 0.66 -23.83
C PRO A 66 -14.71 0.91 -23.93
N HIS A 67 -14.32 1.89 -24.74
CA HIS A 67 -12.95 2.40 -24.85
C HIS A 67 -12.88 3.87 -24.40
N GLY A 68 -11.72 4.49 -24.51
CA GLY A 68 -11.54 5.85 -24.04
C GLY A 68 -11.62 5.93 -22.51
N TYR A 69 -12.48 6.79 -22.00
CA TYR A 69 -12.71 6.96 -20.56
C TYR A 69 -13.74 5.97 -20.02
N TRP A 70 -13.44 4.68 -20.05
CA TRP A 70 -14.38 3.60 -19.72
C TRP A 70 -14.93 3.64 -18.30
N LEU A 71 -14.28 4.33 -17.35
CA LEU A 71 -14.75 4.48 -15.97
C LEU A 71 -16.02 5.33 -15.85
N GLU A 72 -16.34 6.12 -16.87
CA GLU A 72 -17.58 6.91 -16.99
C GLU A 72 -18.72 6.12 -17.64
N SER A 73 -18.41 4.92 -18.16
CA SER A 73 -19.44 4.08 -18.82
C SER A 73 -20.50 3.67 -17.83
N THR A 74 -21.74 3.59 -18.33
CA THR A 74 -22.88 3.01 -17.62
C THR A 74 -22.90 1.48 -17.71
N GLU A 75 -22.02 0.89 -18.51
CA GLU A 75 -21.82 -0.56 -18.55
C GLU A 75 -21.00 -1.00 -17.35
N TYR A 76 -21.45 -2.03 -16.66
CA TYR A 76 -20.81 -2.56 -15.47
C TYR A 76 -20.34 -4.00 -15.69
N PRO A 77 -19.29 -4.45 -14.98
CA PRO A 77 -18.96 -5.87 -14.93
C PRO A 77 -20.16 -6.70 -14.39
N PRO A 78 -20.41 -7.92 -14.86
CA PRO A 78 -19.53 -8.73 -15.72
C PRO A 78 -19.62 -8.46 -17.22
N ASP A 79 -20.52 -7.59 -17.66
CA ASP A 79 -20.87 -7.42 -19.08
C ASP A 79 -19.78 -6.67 -19.88
N MET A 80 -18.93 -5.94 -19.19
CA MET A 80 -17.83 -5.21 -19.81
C MET A 80 -16.65 -6.13 -20.15
N PRO A 81 -16.24 -6.26 -21.43
CA PRO A 81 -15.15 -7.15 -21.84
C PRO A 81 -13.77 -6.66 -21.40
N ASN A 82 -12.80 -7.56 -21.49
CA ASN A 82 -11.37 -7.26 -21.35
C ASN A 82 -10.94 -6.63 -20.01
N GLN A 83 -11.59 -7.01 -18.91
CA GLN A 83 -11.29 -6.50 -17.57
C GLN A 83 -9.80 -6.66 -17.18
N GLY A 84 -9.17 -7.79 -17.51
CA GLY A 84 -7.74 -8.02 -17.25
C GLY A 84 -6.83 -6.99 -17.95
N ARG A 85 -7.15 -6.62 -19.20
CA ARG A 85 -6.43 -5.57 -19.92
C ARG A 85 -6.68 -4.19 -19.30
N LYS A 86 -7.92 -3.88 -18.93
CA LYS A 86 -8.28 -2.61 -18.29
C LYS A 86 -7.58 -2.43 -16.92
N ARG A 87 -7.50 -3.50 -16.11
CA ARG A 87 -6.70 -3.48 -14.88
C ARG A 87 -5.21 -3.24 -15.15
N GLY A 88 -4.68 -3.87 -16.21
CA GLY A 88 -3.31 -3.60 -16.65
C GLY A 88 -3.08 -2.15 -17.09
N LEU A 89 -4.05 -1.54 -17.79
CA LEU A 89 -3.99 -0.11 -18.14
C LEU A 89 -4.01 0.78 -16.89
N LEU A 90 -4.78 0.43 -15.85
CA LEU A 90 -4.77 1.16 -14.58
C LEU A 90 -3.41 1.08 -13.86
N SER A 91 -2.78 -0.09 -13.84
CA SER A 91 -1.43 -0.22 -13.26
C SER A 91 -0.42 0.69 -13.98
N GLN A 92 -0.48 0.73 -15.33
CA GLN A 92 0.40 1.58 -16.12
C GLN A 92 0.04 3.06 -16.06
N TRP A 93 -1.25 3.40 -15.95
CA TRP A 93 -1.72 4.76 -15.70
C TRP A 93 -1.17 5.30 -14.38
N TRP A 94 -1.22 4.51 -13.29
CA TRP A 94 -0.64 4.92 -12.03
C TRP A 94 0.88 5.08 -12.15
N PHE A 95 1.57 4.13 -12.82
CA PHE A 95 3.01 4.20 -13.06
C PHE A 95 3.39 5.44 -13.85
N TYR A 96 2.67 5.75 -14.93
CA TYR A 96 2.88 6.95 -15.74
C TYR A 96 2.77 8.23 -14.92
N ASN A 97 1.70 8.34 -14.13
CA ASN A 97 1.50 9.50 -13.26
C ASN A 97 2.61 9.61 -12.21
N MET A 98 2.97 8.52 -11.55
CA MET A 98 4.02 8.45 -10.54
C MET A 98 5.39 8.89 -11.10
N VAL A 99 5.76 8.42 -12.31
CA VAL A 99 7.05 8.79 -12.95
C VAL A 99 7.08 10.28 -13.33
N ASN A 100 5.96 10.90 -13.59
CA ASN A 100 5.88 12.33 -13.92
C ASN A 100 5.76 13.24 -12.69
N ARG A 101 5.86 12.71 -11.49
CA ARG A 101 5.78 13.44 -10.22
C ARG A 101 6.93 13.13 -9.29
N ASN A 102 7.18 14.04 -8.33
CA ASN A 102 8.21 13.87 -7.32
C ASN A 102 7.59 14.19 -5.96
N ASN A 103 6.88 13.22 -5.36
CA ASN A 103 6.32 13.38 -4.02
C ASN A 103 6.41 12.07 -3.22
N ILE A 104 6.23 12.19 -1.91
CA ILE A 104 6.24 11.04 -1.01
C ILE A 104 4.91 10.27 -1.03
N LYS A 105 3.80 10.89 -1.47
CA LYS A 105 2.46 10.29 -1.43
C LYS A 105 2.34 9.04 -2.29
N ASP A 106 3.01 9.01 -3.45
CA ASP A 106 3.08 7.79 -4.27
C ASP A 106 3.79 6.64 -3.55
N LYS A 107 4.85 6.94 -2.78
CA LYS A 107 5.50 5.95 -1.92
C LYS A 107 4.57 5.46 -0.83
N LEU A 108 3.85 6.36 -0.18
CA LEU A 108 2.88 6.01 0.87
C LEU A 108 1.67 5.24 0.32
N LEU A 109 1.15 5.62 -0.86
CA LEU A 109 0.13 4.81 -1.54
C LEU A 109 0.61 3.38 -1.75
N PHE A 110 1.83 3.21 -2.27
CA PHE A 110 2.39 1.89 -2.49
C PHE A 110 2.66 1.13 -1.17
N PHE A 111 3.12 1.83 -0.14
CA PHE A 111 3.22 1.27 1.22
C PHE A 111 1.85 0.76 1.72
N LEU A 112 0.80 1.56 1.59
CA LEU A 112 -0.55 1.14 1.97
C LEU A 112 -1.03 -0.07 1.18
N HIS A 113 -0.72 -0.14 -0.14
CA HIS A 113 -1.01 -1.32 -0.94
C HIS A 113 -0.24 -2.56 -0.46
N THR A 114 0.99 -2.42 0.05
CA THR A 114 1.73 -3.54 0.64
C THR A 114 1.25 -3.95 2.03
N THR A 115 0.38 -3.16 2.63
CA THR A 115 -0.25 -3.43 3.92
C THR A 115 -1.67 -3.98 3.74
N PHE A 116 -2.48 -3.33 2.92
CA PHE A 116 -3.84 -3.72 2.55
C PHE A 116 -3.82 -4.32 1.14
N THR A 117 -3.16 -5.46 1.02
CA THR A 117 -2.84 -6.05 -0.27
C THR A 117 -4.06 -6.60 -0.98
N ILE A 118 -4.19 -6.28 -2.26
CA ILE A 118 -5.04 -7.00 -3.21
C ILE A 118 -4.18 -7.44 -4.41
N SER A 119 -4.63 -8.49 -5.12
CA SER A 119 -4.11 -8.81 -6.44
C SER A 119 -5.07 -8.28 -7.50
N SER A 120 -4.59 -7.36 -8.33
CA SER A 120 -5.42 -6.80 -9.42
C SER A 120 -5.91 -7.85 -10.41
N GLY A 121 -5.30 -9.05 -10.43
CA GLY A 121 -5.74 -10.21 -11.22
C GLY A 121 -7.08 -10.78 -10.75
N ASP A 122 -7.34 -10.75 -9.45
CA ASP A 122 -8.37 -11.57 -8.79
C ASP A 122 -9.62 -10.78 -8.34
N ILE A 123 -9.60 -9.46 -8.48
CA ILE A 123 -10.70 -8.58 -8.03
C ILE A 123 -11.87 -8.42 -9.01
N GLY A 124 -11.81 -9.04 -10.18
CA GLY A 124 -12.85 -8.98 -11.21
C GLY A 124 -12.84 -7.65 -11.99
N ALA A 125 -13.51 -6.63 -11.49
CA ALA A 125 -13.77 -5.38 -12.19
C ALA A 125 -12.62 -4.37 -12.15
N SER A 126 -12.30 -3.74 -13.29
CA SER A 126 -11.32 -2.64 -13.35
C SER A 126 -11.75 -1.40 -12.56
N HIS A 127 -13.04 -1.14 -12.47
CA HIS A 127 -13.59 -0.07 -11.64
C HIS A 127 -13.28 -0.25 -10.17
N TYR A 128 -13.35 -1.47 -9.65
CA TYR A 128 -13.00 -1.80 -8.27
C TYR A 128 -11.52 -1.52 -7.99
N PHE A 129 -10.65 -1.89 -8.94
CA PHE A 129 -9.23 -1.60 -8.82
C PHE A 129 -8.96 -0.08 -8.82
N TYR A 130 -9.63 0.68 -9.66
CA TYR A 130 -9.51 2.13 -9.67
C TYR A 130 -9.95 2.76 -8.35
N ASP A 131 -11.11 2.34 -7.82
CA ASP A 131 -11.64 2.84 -6.56
C ASP A 131 -10.71 2.50 -5.38
N HIS A 132 -10.16 1.30 -5.36
CA HIS A 132 -9.15 0.88 -4.39
C HIS A 132 -7.90 1.78 -4.43
N LEU A 133 -7.34 2.02 -5.61
CA LEU A 133 -6.19 2.92 -5.75
C LEU A 133 -6.51 4.35 -5.27
N ARG A 134 -7.72 4.85 -5.53
CA ARG A 134 -8.17 6.14 -5.03
C ARG A 134 -8.32 6.16 -3.51
N LEU A 135 -8.80 5.08 -2.91
CA LEU A 135 -8.89 4.94 -1.46
C LEU A 135 -7.50 5.00 -0.81
N LEU A 136 -6.54 4.22 -1.33
CA LEU A 136 -5.16 4.27 -0.85
C LEU A 136 -4.51 5.64 -1.09
N GLN A 137 -4.83 6.31 -2.20
CA GLN A 137 -4.36 7.66 -2.47
C GLN A 137 -4.90 8.67 -1.45
N TYR A 138 -6.19 8.61 -1.14
CA TYR A 138 -6.83 9.47 -0.15
C TYR A 138 -6.13 9.33 1.22
N PHE A 139 -5.87 8.10 1.64
CA PHE A 139 -5.23 7.82 2.93
C PHE A 139 -3.69 7.79 2.89
N SER A 140 -3.06 8.10 1.76
CA SER A 140 -1.59 8.17 1.67
C SER A 140 -0.96 9.24 2.58
N SER A 141 -1.74 10.17 3.07
CA SER A 141 -1.37 11.17 4.07
C SER A 141 -2.40 11.26 5.20
N GLY A 142 -3.19 10.22 5.41
CA GLY A 142 -4.32 10.20 6.33
C GLY A 142 -4.14 9.25 7.51
N ASN A 143 -5.26 8.84 8.03
CA ASN A 143 -5.40 8.05 9.24
C ASN A 143 -5.47 6.56 8.93
N LEU A 144 -4.57 5.76 9.51
CA LEU A 144 -4.50 4.30 9.28
C LEU A 144 -5.69 3.55 9.88
N LYS A 145 -6.22 4.00 11.01
CA LYS A 145 -7.40 3.40 11.66
C LYS A 145 -8.65 3.63 10.82
N GLU A 146 -8.84 4.83 10.32
CA GLU A 146 -9.96 5.13 9.42
C GLU A 146 -9.84 4.38 8.08
N LEU A 147 -8.62 4.23 7.53
CA LEU A 147 -8.43 3.36 6.38
C LEU A 147 -8.85 1.93 6.67
N ALA A 148 -8.50 1.36 7.83
CA ALA A 148 -8.89 0.01 8.22
C ALA A 148 -10.42 -0.16 8.30
N LYS A 149 -11.16 0.86 8.72
CA LYS A 149 -12.63 0.87 8.68
C LYS A 149 -13.16 0.90 7.25
N LYS A 150 -12.62 1.79 6.40
CA LYS A 150 -13.09 2.00 5.03
C LYS A 150 -12.73 0.85 4.08
N ILE A 151 -11.59 0.19 4.27
CA ILE A 151 -11.13 -0.92 3.42
C ILE A 151 -12.06 -2.14 3.49
N THR A 152 -12.80 -2.30 4.60
CA THR A 152 -13.82 -3.36 4.77
C THR A 152 -14.97 -3.23 3.78
N LEU A 153 -15.28 -2.02 3.33
CA LEU A 153 -16.32 -1.74 2.33
C LEU A 153 -15.75 -1.52 0.92
N ASP A 154 -14.44 -1.60 0.74
CA ASP A 154 -13.83 -1.52 -0.58
C ASP A 154 -14.23 -2.72 -1.45
N ASN A 155 -14.85 -2.45 -2.61
CA ASN A 155 -15.35 -3.50 -3.49
C ASN A 155 -14.24 -4.44 -4.00
N ALA A 156 -13.01 -3.95 -4.18
CA ALA A 156 -11.88 -4.79 -4.58
C ALA A 156 -11.51 -5.76 -3.45
N MET A 157 -11.41 -5.27 -2.23
CA MET A 157 -11.08 -6.08 -1.05
C MET A 157 -12.17 -7.11 -0.73
N LEU A 158 -13.44 -6.71 -0.78
CA LEU A 158 -14.60 -7.60 -0.60
C LEU A 158 -14.57 -8.80 -1.57
N ASN A 159 -14.12 -8.56 -2.80
CA ASN A 159 -13.98 -9.61 -3.82
C ASN A 159 -12.72 -10.44 -3.62
N TYR A 160 -11.58 -9.79 -3.37
CA TYR A 160 -10.28 -10.44 -3.30
C TYR A 160 -10.18 -11.49 -2.19
N LEU A 161 -10.76 -11.19 -1.02
CA LEU A 161 -10.74 -12.08 0.13
C LEU A 161 -12.08 -12.79 0.38
N ASP A 162 -12.92 -12.87 -0.64
CA ASP A 162 -14.22 -13.56 -0.62
C ASP A 162 -15.18 -13.11 0.48
N ASN A 163 -14.96 -11.92 1.07
CA ASN A 163 -15.85 -11.43 2.12
C ASN A 163 -17.26 -11.14 1.61
N THR A 164 -17.41 -10.91 0.30
CA THR A 164 -18.73 -10.80 -0.33
C THR A 164 -19.57 -12.09 -0.22
N GLN A 165 -18.94 -13.24 0.08
CA GLN A 165 -19.63 -14.52 0.33
C GLN A 165 -19.93 -14.75 1.81
N ASN A 166 -19.28 -14.00 2.71
CA ASN A 166 -19.43 -14.13 4.15
C ASN A 166 -20.86 -13.76 4.61
N ASN A 167 -21.51 -14.63 5.36
CA ASN A 167 -22.86 -14.41 5.88
C ASN A 167 -23.06 -15.15 7.22
N ALA A 168 -24.08 -14.74 7.98
CA ALA A 168 -24.38 -15.27 9.31
C ALA A 168 -24.56 -16.79 9.38
N ASN A 169 -25.10 -17.42 8.33
CA ASN A 169 -25.34 -18.86 8.29
C ASN A 169 -24.09 -19.67 7.92
N ASN A 170 -23.14 -19.03 7.24
CA ASN A 170 -21.89 -19.63 6.79
C ASN A 170 -20.77 -18.57 6.87
N PRO A 171 -20.25 -18.28 8.09
CA PRO A 171 -19.16 -17.32 8.26
C PRO A 171 -17.93 -17.76 7.49
N ASN A 172 -17.33 -16.82 6.76
CA ASN A 172 -16.08 -17.00 6.02
C ASN A 172 -14.96 -16.28 6.77
N GLU A 173 -13.99 -17.03 7.27
CA GLU A 173 -12.90 -16.51 8.08
C GLU A 173 -11.77 -15.87 7.25
N ASN A 174 -11.76 -16.01 5.93
CA ASN A 174 -10.63 -15.60 5.11
C ASN A 174 -10.28 -14.11 5.32
N TYR A 175 -11.24 -13.22 5.09
CA TYR A 175 -11.02 -11.79 5.31
C TYR A 175 -10.71 -11.47 6.78
N ALA A 176 -11.39 -12.11 7.72
CA ALA A 176 -11.18 -11.87 9.15
C ALA A 176 -9.76 -12.22 9.60
N ARG A 177 -9.24 -13.35 9.12
CA ARG A 177 -7.89 -13.80 9.39
C ARG A 177 -6.86 -12.82 8.85
N GLU A 178 -6.99 -12.43 7.58
CA GLU A 178 -6.06 -11.48 6.95
C GLU A 178 -6.16 -10.08 7.58
N PHE A 179 -7.36 -9.67 8.00
CA PHE A 179 -7.54 -8.40 8.69
C PHE A 179 -6.76 -8.34 10.01
N LEU A 180 -6.79 -9.39 10.81
CA LEU A 180 -6.02 -9.50 12.05
C LEU A 180 -4.53 -9.77 11.77
N GLU A 181 -4.23 -10.75 10.92
CA GLU A 181 -2.86 -11.28 10.74
C GLU A 181 -1.97 -10.37 9.89
N LEU A 182 -2.51 -9.77 8.83
CA LEU A 182 -1.73 -8.98 7.89
C LEU A 182 -2.03 -7.48 7.94
N PHE A 183 -3.29 -7.10 8.11
CA PHE A 183 -3.69 -5.70 7.92
C PHE A 183 -3.56 -4.87 9.19
N THR A 184 -3.71 -5.47 10.38
CA THR A 184 -3.76 -4.74 11.65
C THR A 184 -2.78 -5.25 12.69
N ILE A 185 -3.22 -6.06 13.67
CA ILE A 185 -2.45 -6.40 14.87
C ILE A 185 -1.27 -7.33 14.62
N THR A 186 -1.28 -8.06 13.52
CA THR A 186 -0.33 -9.10 13.11
C THR A 186 -0.31 -10.33 14.02
N LYS A 187 0.13 -11.46 13.46
CA LYS A 187 0.27 -12.71 14.18
C LYS A 187 1.47 -12.67 15.14
N GLY A 188 1.20 -12.78 16.42
CA GLY A 188 2.23 -12.88 17.45
C GLY A 188 2.81 -14.28 17.56
N GLU A 189 3.70 -14.49 18.54
CA GLU A 189 4.22 -15.81 18.86
C GLU A 189 3.08 -16.74 19.29
N GLN A 190 3.17 -18.00 18.87
CA GLN A 190 2.21 -19.01 19.30
C GLN A 190 2.49 -19.41 20.75
N ILE A 191 1.52 -19.22 21.62
CA ILE A 191 1.59 -19.54 23.06
C ILE A 191 0.79 -20.77 23.46
N GLY A 192 -0.10 -21.24 22.58
CA GLY A 192 -0.93 -22.44 22.74
C GLY A 192 -1.50 -22.90 21.40
N GLU A 193 -2.24 -24.00 21.37
CA GLU A 193 -2.93 -24.45 20.16
C GLU A 193 -4.05 -23.45 19.81
N GLY A 194 -3.94 -22.81 18.64
CA GLY A 194 -4.87 -21.75 18.22
C GLY A 194 -4.83 -20.48 19.08
N ASP A 195 -3.77 -20.28 19.86
CA ASP A 195 -3.59 -19.14 20.75
C ASP A 195 -2.23 -18.47 20.46
N TYR A 196 -2.29 -17.18 20.10
CA TYR A 196 -1.15 -16.34 19.78
C TYR A 196 -1.07 -15.17 20.77
N SER A 197 0.08 -14.60 20.92
CA SER A 197 0.29 -13.48 21.86
C SER A 197 -0.50 -12.21 21.49
N THR A 198 -1.12 -12.15 20.33
CA THR A 198 -1.85 -10.97 19.83
C THR A 198 -3.35 -11.22 19.62
N TYR A 199 -3.76 -12.43 19.27
CA TYR A 199 -5.15 -12.86 19.10
C TYR A 199 -5.24 -14.39 19.15
N THR A 200 -6.46 -14.93 19.18
CA THR A 200 -6.72 -16.38 19.13
C THR A 200 -7.53 -16.77 17.89
N GLU A 201 -7.57 -18.06 17.55
CA GLU A 201 -8.47 -18.57 16.49
C GLU A 201 -9.96 -18.28 16.80
N HIS A 202 -10.33 -18.21 18.08
CA HIS A 202 -11.66 -17.76 18.47
C HIS A 202 -11.94 -16.32 18.04
N ASP A 203 -10.95 -15.43 18.12
CA ASP A 203 -11.11 -14.03 17.70
C ASP A 203 -11.30 -13.91 16.19
N VAL A 204 -10.67 -14.80 15.40
CA VAL A 204 -10.89 -14.87 13.94
C VAL A 204 -12.34 -15.25 13.64
N ILE A 205 -12.91 -16.22 14.37
CA ILE A 205 -14.32 -16.60 14.22
C ILE A 205 -15.25 -15.42 14.58
N MET A 206 -14.97 -14.72 15.68
CA MET A 206 -15.76 -13.55 16.08
C MET A 206 -15.64 -12.41 15.06
N ALA A 207 -14.45 -12.14 14.55
CA ALA A 207 -14.22 -11.17 13.49
C ALA A 207 -14.96 -11.53 12.19
N ALA A 208 -14.98 -12.81 11.80
CA ALA A 208 -15.76 -13.28 10.65
C ALA A 208 -17.25 -12.96 10.78
N LYS A 209 -17.81 -13.05 11.99
CA LYS A 209 -19.19 -12.67 12.28
C LYS A 209 -19.40 -11.15 12.16
N VAL A 210 -18.45 -10.32 12.66
CA VAL A 210 -18.49 -8.87 12.49
C VAL A 210 -18.50 -8.52 11.00
N PHE A 211 -17.67 -9.17 10.19
CA PHE A 211 -17.55 -8.92 8.74
C PHE A 211 -18.63 -9.58 7.88
N SER A 212 -19.58 -10.33 8.48
CA SER A 212 -20.68 -10.95 7.74
C SER A 212 -21.64 -9.90 7.16
N GLY A 213 -22.21 -10.16 6.01
CA GLY A 213 -23.20 -9.30 5.38
C GLY A 213 -22.66 -8.11 4.59
N PHE A 214 -21.34 -7.85 4.58
CA PHE A 214 -20.75 -6.87 3.69
C PHE A 214 -20.61 -7.44 2.27
N LYS A 215 -21.13 -6.72 1.29
CA LYS A 215 -21.29 -7.19 -0.11
C LYS A 215 -20.78 -6.15 -1.10
N THR A 216 -20.30 -6.61 -2.23
CA THR A 216 -19.98 -5.73 -3.35
C THR A 216 -21.22 -5.01 -3.89
N LYS A 217 -21.02 -3.82 -4.46
CA LYS A 217 -22.05 -3.03 -5.15
C LYS A 217 -21.58 -2.78 -6.60
N LEU A 218 -22.13 -3.56 -7.54
CA LEU A 218 -21.67 -3.58 -8.93
C LEU A 218 -21.84 -2.23 -9.64
N ASP A 219 -22.95 -1.55 -9.41
CA ASP A 219 -23.28 -0.28 -10.05
C ASP A 219 -22.59 0.93 -9.41
N ARG A 220 -21.76 0.71 -8.38
CA ARG A 220 -21.00 1.77 -7.69
C ARG A 220 -21.85 2.95 -7.22
N SER A 221 -23.14 2.75 -6.99
CA SER A 221 -24.09 3.82 -6.66
C SER A 221 -24.02 4.29 -5.19
N ILE A 222 -23.36 3.52 -4.33
CA ILE A 222 -23.15 3.89 -2.93
C ILE A 222 -21.80 4.56 -2.83
N ILE A 223 -21.82 5.85 -2.46
CA ILE A 223 -20.63 6.69 -2.33
C ILE A 223 -20.35 6.95 -0.85
N ASP A 224 -19.13 6.68 -0.43
CA ASP A 224 -18.70 7.05 0.92
C ASP A 224 -18.67 8.59 1.06
N PRO A 225 -19.39 9.15 2.05
CA PRO A 225 -19.52 10.61 2.17
C PRO A 225 -18.22 11.32 2.51
N ASP A 226 -17.27 10.63 3.17
CA ASP A 226 -16.02 11.24 3.62
C ASP A 226 -14.98 11.29 2.49
N THR A 227 -14.91 10.23 1.69
CA THR A 227 -13.90 10.07 0.64
C THR A 227 -14.40 10.39 -0.77
N GLY A 228 -15.71 10.39 -0.99
CA GLY A 228 -16.33 10.52 -2.31
C GLY A 228 -16.05 9.30 -3.23
N ILE A 229 -15.67 8.15 -2.67
CA ILE A 229 -15.32 6.94 -3.40
C ILE A 229 -16.46 5.93 -3.32
N PRO A 230 -16.76 5.20 -4.43
CA PRO A 230 -17.74 4.12 -4.41
C PRO A 230 -17.35 2.98 -3.47
N ILE A 231 -18.31 2.53 -2.67
CA ILE A 231 -18.14 1.45 -1.68
C ILE A 231 -19.14 0.31 -1.91
N GLY A 232 -18.93 -0.79 -1.20
CA GLY A 232 -19.85 -1.90 -1.10
C GLY A 232 -21.14 -1.54 -0.39
N ARG A 233 -21.97 -2.54 -0.12
CA ARG A 233 -23.26 -2.41 0.59
C ARG A 233 -23.32 -3.34 1.78
N ILE A 234 -24.22 -3.04 2.70
CA ILE A 234 -24.55 -3.90 3.83
C ILE A 234 -25.83 -4.69 3.50
N SER A 235 -25.81 -5.98 3.79
CA SER A 235 -26.98 -6.86 3.73
C SER A 235 -27.36 -7.27 5.16
N VAL A 236 -28.24 -6.51 5.77
CA VAL A 236 -28.66 -6.69 7.18
C VAL A 236 -29.12 -8.13 7.46
N ASN A 237 -29.88 -8.75 6.53
CA ASN A 237 -30.36 -10.12 6.67
C ASN A 237 -29.28 -11.20 6.58
N GLN A 238 -28.07 -10.83 6.16
CA GLN A 238 -26.93 -11.73 6.04
C GLN A 238 -25.85 -11.44 7.09
N HIS A 239 -26.05 -10.42 7.92
CA HIS A 239 -25.18 -10.07 9.02
C HIS A 239 -25.51 -10.91 10.28
N ASP A 240 -24.49 -11.33 11.02
CA ASP A 240 -24.65 -12.00 12.31
C ASP A 240 -24.99 -10.97 13.39
N GLN A 241 -26.21 -11.00 13.88
CA GLN A 241 -26.74 -10.05 14.87
C GLN A 241 -26.47 -10.47 16.33
N SER A 242 -25.77 -11.57 16.56
CA SER A 242 -25.42 -12.01 17.90
C SER A 242 -24.36 -11.14 18.55
N THR A 243 -24.30 -11.10 19.87
CA THR A 243 -23.16 -10.53 20.59
C THR A 243 -21.90 -11.36 20.32
N LYS A 244 -20.80 -10.70 19.98
CA LYS A 244 -19.49 -11.31 19.79
C LYS A 244 -18.68 -11.12 21.06
N THR A 245 -18.19 -12.20 21.64
CA THR A 245 -17.31 -12.14 22.82
C THR A 245 -15.91 -12.56 22.38
N PHE A 246 -14.98 -11.61 22.40
CA PHE A 246 -13.59 -11.85 22.05
C PHE A 246 -12.83 -12.51 23.20
N SER A 247 -11.62 -13.01 22.92
CA SER A 247 -10.81 -13.74 23.88
C SER A 247 -10.11 -12.82 24.92
N HIS A 248 -9.32 -13.46 25.77
CA HIS A 248 -8.44 -12.77 26.72
C HIS A 248 -7.44 -11.82 26.03
N ALA A 249 -7.06 -12.06 24.76
CA ALA A 249 -6.20 -11.16 23.99
C ALA A 249 -6.82 -9.77 23.81
N PHE A 250 -8.16 -9.71 23.81
CA PHE A 250 -8.94 -8.48 23.76
C PHE A 250 -9.73 -8.25 25.08
N ASP A 251 -9.18 -8.68 26.23
CA ASP A 251 -9.74 -8.46 27.56
C ASP A 251 -11.18 -9.00 27.74
N ASN A 252 -11.54 -10.07 27.00
CA ASN A 252 -12.89 -10.64 26.92
C ASN A 252 -13.96 -9.61 26.51
N TYR A 253 -13.60 -8.71 25.61
CA TYR A 253 -14.45 -7.64 25.12
C TYR A 253 -15.75 -8.20 24.50
N GLN A 254 -16.89 -7.58 24.81
CA GLN A 254 -18.19 -7.94 24.26
C GLN A 254 -18.69 -6.86 23.33
N LEU A 255 -18.89 -7.23 22.07
CA LEU A 255 -19.36 -6.36 21.01
C LEU A 255 -20.81 -6.71 20.68
N SER A 256 -21.71 -5.75 20.78
CA SER A 256 -23.13 -5.93 20.45
C SER A 256 -23.33 -6.07 18.96
N GLY A 257 -24.10 -7.07 18.52
CA GLY A 257 -24.42 -7.26 17.12
C GLY A 257 -25.34 -6.18 16.56
N GLY A 258 -25.04 -5.67 15.38
CA GLY A 258 -25.85 -4.68 14.68
C GLY A 258 -27.11 -5.31 14.06
N THR A 259 -28.24 -4.60 14.06
CA THR A 259 -29.54 -5.07 13.56
C THR A 259 -30.07 -4.24 12.38
N ASP A 260 -29.41 -3.16 12.03
CA ASP A 260 -29.65 -2.30 10.88
C ASP A 260 -28.32 -1.78 10.32
N GLU A 261 -28.33 -1.10 9.18
CA GLU A 261 -27.09 -0.63 8.53
C GLU A 261 -26.25 0.29 9.44
N ASN A 262 -26.87 1.17 10.22
CA ASN A 262 -26.15 2.12 11.07
C ASN A 262 -25.50 1.38 12.26
N THR A 263 -26.22 0.47 12.88
CA THR A 263 -25.70 -0.30 14.02
C THR A 263 -24.65 -1.32 13.60
N ILE A 264 -24.75 -1.89 12.39
CA ILE A 264 -23.70 -2.75 11.80
C ILE A 264 -22.43 -1.92 11.52
N MET A 265 -22.57 -0.69 11.03
CA MET A 265 -21.39 0.19 10.86
C MET A 265 -20.79 0.59 12.22
N SER A 266 -21.61 0.83 13.23
CA SER A 266 -21.12 1.12 14.58
C SER A 266 -20.36 -0.08 15.17
N GLU A 267 -20.88 -1.29 14.99
CA GLU A 267 -20.21 -2.53 15.37
C GLU A 267 -18.84 -2.68 14.68
N LEU A 268 -18.78 -2.44 13.37
CA LEU A 268 -17.51 -2.45 12.63
C LEU A 268 -16.52 -1.42 13.20
N HIS A 269 -16.96 -0.21 13.46
CA HIS A 269 -16.10 0.83 13.99
C HIS A 269 -15.57 0.48 15.39
N GLU A 270 -16.42 -0.01 16.26
CA GLU A 270 -16.07 -0.44 17.61
C GLU A 270 -15.10 -1.63 17.59
N PHE A 271 -15.29 -2.59 16.68
CA PHE A 271 -14.37 -3.69 16.45
C PHE A 271 -12.98 -3.21 16.02
N VAL A 272 -12.92 -2.29 15.07
CA VAL A 272 -11.63 -1.72 14.61
C VAL A 272 -10.98 -0.92 15.75
N ASP A 273 -11.76 -0.11 16.49
CA ASP A 273 -11.23 0.66 17.62
C ASP A 273 -10.63 -0.27 18.70
N MET A 274 -11.29 -1.38 19.03
CA MET A 274 -10.77 -2.41 19.96
C MET A 274 -9.39 -2.96 19.52
N ILE A 275 -9.19 -3.21 18.23
CA ILE A 275 -7.90 -3.69 17.71
C ILE A 275 -6.84 -2.59 17.77
N PHE A 276 -7.21 -1.36 17.43
CA PHE A 276 -6.29 -0.23 17.39
C PHE A 276 -5.94 0.32 18.79
N ASP A 277 -6.68 -0.04 19.81
CA ASP A 277 -6.32 0.22 21.21
C ASP A 277 -5.16 -0.68 21.72
N LYS A 278 -4.82 -1.74 20.95
CA LYS A 278 -3.69 -2.62 21.32
C LYS A 278 -2.36 -2.04 20.82
N GLN A 279 -1.38 -1.92 21.70
CA GLN A 279 -0.03 -1.46 21.36
C GLN A 279 0.61 -2.29 20.25
N ALA A 280 0.29 -3.59 20.17
CA ALA A 280 0.77 -4.49 19.11
C ALA A 280 0.38 -4.00 17.71
N THR A 281 -0.81 -3.40 17.54
CA THR A 281 -1.26 -2.82 16.27
C THR A 281 -0.38 -1.65 15.84
N ALA A 282 -0.11 -0.71 16.72
CA ALA A 282 0.76 0.42 16.41
C ALA A 282 2.19 -0.04 16.10
N ARG A 283 2.71 -1.01 16.87
CA ARG A 283 4.02 -1.60 16.64
C ARG A 283 4.08 -2.30 15.27
N ALA A 284 3.02 -3.01 14.87
CA ALA A 284 2.94 -3.65 13.57
C ALA A 284 3.07 -2.65 12.41
N TYR A 285 2.34 -1.55 12.46
CA TYR A 285 2.43 -0.49 11.44
C TYR A 285 3.81 0.17 11.41
N VAL A 286 4.37 0.51 12.56
CA VAL A 286 5.70 1.12 12.65
C VAL A 286 6.78 0.18 12.13
N SER A 287 6.71 -1.11 12.45
CA SER A 287 7.62 -2.14 11.93
C SER A 287 7.60 -2.22 10.40
N LYS A 288 6.40 -2.16 9.80
CA LYS A 288 6.24 -2.12 8.34
C LYS A 288 6.80 -0.83 7.74
N LEU A 289 6.52 0.34 8.35
CA LEU A 289 7.07 1.63 7.91
C LEU A 289 8.60 1.63 7.99
N TYR A 290 9.16 1.11 9.07
CA TYR A 290 10.61 1.01 9.24
C TYR A 290 11.25 0.17 8.12
N ARG A 291 10.72 -1.04 7.86
CA ARG A 291 11.20 -1.89 6.76
C ARG A 291 11.09 -1.22 5.41
N PHE A 292 10.04 -0.48 5.20
CA PHE A 292 9.78 0.17 3.91
C PHE A 292 10.70 1.36 3.64
N PHE A 293 11.07 2.13 4.68
CA PHE A 293 11.81 3.38 4.52
C PHE A 293 13.26 3.31 5.01
N VAL A 294 13.61 2.43 5.94
CA VAL A 294 14.91 2.43 6.63
C VAL A 294 15.77 1.22 6.28
N LYS A 295 15.49 0.07 6.85
CA LYS A 295 16.17 -1.21 6.58
C LYS A 295 15.29 -2.41 6.92
N SER A 296 15.61 -3.57 6.36
CA SER A 296 14.78 -4.77 6.44
C SER A 296 14.71 -5.35 7.85
N GLU A 297 15.80 -5.29 8.60
CA GLU A 297 15.94 -5.84 9.94
C GLU A 297 16.39 -4.74 10.90
N TRP A 298 16.17 -4.95 12.19
CA TRP A 298 16.59 -4.04 13.25
C TRP A 298 17.12 -4.81 14.46
N THR A 299 17.92 -4.14 15.26
CA THR A 299 18.52 -4.66 16.50
C THR A 299 17.57 -4.51 17.69
N ALA A 300 17.90 -5.11 18.83
CA ALA A 300 17.17 -4.88 20.06
C ALA A 300 17.27 -3.40 20.54
N ASP A 301 18.36 -2.72 20.21
CA ASP A 301 18.52 -1.28 20.48
C ASP A 301 17.60 -0.44 19.60
N ASP A 302 17.49 -0.75 18.30
CA ASP A 302 16.52 -0.12 17.41
C ASP A 302 15.08 -0.38 17.87
N GLU A 303 14.78 -1.59 18.33
CA GLU A 303 13.47 -1.91 18.90
C GLU A 303 13.12 -0.99 20.07
N ALA A 304 14.06 -0.84 21.02
CA ALA A 304 13.84 -0.06 22.24
C ALA A 304 13.81 1.46 21.97
N ASN A 305 14.68 1.96 21.09
CA ASN A 305 14.92 3.39 20.92
C ASN A 305 14.23 4.00 19.68
N ILE A 306 13.77 3.19 18.72
CA ILE A 306 13.14 3.64 17.48
C ILE A 306 11.73 3.09 17.33
N ILE A 307 11.58 1.75 17.29
CA ILE A 307 10.27 1.11 16.98
C ILE A 307 9.24 1.40 18.08
N ASN A 308 9.57 1.11 19.34
CA ASN A 308 8.63 1.27 20.44
C ASN A 308 8.25 2.75 20.70
N PRO A 309 9.17 3.72 20.68
CA PRO A 309 8.82 5.14 20.78
C PRO A 309 7.96 5.64 19.61
N LEU A 310 8.22 5.19 18.37
CA LEU A 310 7.39 5.55 17.22
C LEU A 310 6.00 4.91 17.31
N ALA A 311 5.89 3.68 17.81
CA ALA A 311 4.60 3.04 18.04
C ALA A 311 3.76 3.81 19.08
N GLN A 312 4.37 4.27 20.17
CA GLN A 312 3.69 5.13 21.12
C GLN A 312 3.28 6.47 20.47
N GLN A 313 4.17 7.09 19.69
CA GLN A 313 3.84 8.30 18.97
C GLN A 313 2.69 8.11 17.98
N LEU A 314 2.57 6.95 17.32
CA LEU A 314 1.46 6.63 16.42
C LEU A 314 0.12 6.58 17.17
N ILE A 315 0.10 5.98 18.36
CA ILE A 315 -1.08 5.99 19.25
C ILE A 315 -1.43 7.43 19.66
N ASP A 316 -0.45 8.19 20.14
CA ASP A 316 -0.64 9.56 20.63
C ASP A 316 -1.15 10.51 19.52
N ASN A 317 -0.81 10.24 18.26
CA ASN A 317 -1.31 10.94 17.08
C ASN A 317 -2.55 10.27 16.46
N ASN A 318 -3.27 9.44 17.21
CA ASN A 318 -4.48 8.77 16.75
C ASN A 318 -4.33 8.10 15.37
N TYR A 319 -3.19 7.43 15.13
CA TYR A 319 -2.89 6.73 13.88
C TYR A 319 -2.76 7.59 12.61
N GLU A 320 -2.51 8.90 12.75
CA GLU A 320 -2.09 9.72 11.61
C GLU A 320 -0.70 9.30 11.13
N ILE A 321 -0.57 8.96 9.83
CA ILE A 321 0.69 8.41 9.28
C ILE A 321 1.77 9.47 9.10
N VAL A 322 1.39 10.70 8.75
CA VAL A 322 2.35 11.75 8.37
C VAL A 322 3.30 12.14 9.51
N PRO A 323 2.84 12.37 10.77
CA PRO A 323 3.74 12.68 11.87
C PRO A 323 4.81 11.60 12.08
N ILE A 324 4.44 10.33 11.95
CA ILE A 324 5.33 9.19 12.18
C ILE A 324 6.39 9.08 11.09
N VAL A 325 5.98 9.21 9.83
CA VAL A 325 6.90 9.20 8.68
C VAL A 325 7.85 10.40 8.77
N ARG A 326 7.37 11.57 9.15
CA ARG A 326 8.22 12.76 9.36
C ARG A 326 9.23 12.54 10.46
N THR A 327 8.83 12.06 11.64
CA THR A 327 9.76 11.74 12.73
C THR A 327 10.81 10.75 12.29
N LEU A 328 10.42 9.66 11.62
CA LEU A 328 11.33 8.63 11.15
C LEU A 328 12.34 9.18 10.14
N LEU A 329 11.88 9.86 9.08
CA LEU A 329 12.73 10.36 7.99
C LEU A 329 13.54 11.61 8.36
N SER A 330 13.22 12.31 9.45
CA SER A 330 14.01 13.42 9.96
C SER A 330 15.04 13.00 11.01
N SER A 331 14.97 11.77 11.50
CA SER A 331 15.79 11.32 12.63
C SER A 331 17.28 11.19 12.31
N GLN A 332 18.12 11.39 13.33
CA GLN A 332 19.54 11.10 13.26
C GLN A 332 19.80 9.63 12.91
N HIS A 333 18.95 8.73 13.41
CA HIS A 333 18.98 7.31 13.05
C HIS A 333 18.85 7.09 11.53
N PHE A 334 17.87 7.72 10.88
CA PHE A 334 17.68 7.58 9.44
C PHE A 334 18.88 8.03 8.59
N PHE A 335 19.67 8.99 9.09
CA PHE A 335 20.84 9.53 8.38
C PHE A 335 22.17 8.90 8.80
N ASP A 336 22.20 7.84 9.58
CA ASP A 336 23.41 7.25 10.18
C ASP A 336 24.30 8.35 10.84
N PHE A 337 23.67 9.23 11.62
CA PHE A 337 24.38 10.37 12.19
C PHE A 337 24.87 10.09 13.61
N GLY A 338 26.16 10.17 13.80
CA GLY A 338 26.79 10.16 15.12
C GLY A 338 27.17 8.78 15.64
N ASP A 339 27.27 7.77 14.77
CA ASP A 339 27.88 6.51 15.14
C ASP A 339 28.93 6.07 14.11
N ASP A 340 29.92 5.33 14.60
CA ASP A 340 31.08 4.89 13.83
C ASP A 340 31.00 3.37 13.51
N ASP A 341 29.81 2.72 13.70
CA ASP A 341 29.63 1.30 13.41
C ASP A 341 29.31 1.05 11.93
N PRO A 342 30.25 0.49 11.13
CA PRO A 342 30.02 0.22 9.72
C PRO A 342 29.06 -0.96 9.47
N ASN A 343 28.59 -1.67 10.52
CA ASN A 343 27.79 -2.89 10.35
C ASN A 343 26.29 -2.63 10.35
N ASP A 344 25.84 -1.47 10.78
CA ASP A 344 24.43 -1.12 10.85
C ASP A 344 24.00 -0.02 9.86
N GLU A 345 24.81 0.25 8.86
CA GLU A 345 24.59 1.27 7.86
C GLU A 345 23.18 1.21 7.23
N ILE A 346 22.46 2.33 7.34
CA ILE A 346 21.14 2.51 6.77
C ILE A 346 21.26 3.01 5.32
N VAL A 347 22.30 3.82 5.05
CA VAL A 347 22.57 4.33 3.70
C VAL A 347 22.99 3.18 2.78
N GLY A 348 22.14 2.85 1.80
CA GLY A 348 22.41 1.76 0.86
C GLY A 348 21.85 0.39 1.29
N SER A 349 21.27 0.25 2.46
CA SER A 349 20.78 -1.03 3.00
C SER A 349 19.60 -1.66 2.24
N ILE A 350 18.81 -0.90 1.47
CA ILE A 350 17.66 -1.41 0.72
C ILE A 350 17.96 -1.54 -0.77
N ILE A 351 17.75 -2.73 -1.31
CA ILE A 351 17.78 -2.99 -2.74
C ILE A 351 16.52 -2.39 -3.38
N LYS A 352 16.71 -1.57 -4.42
CA LYS A 352 15.58 -0.98 -5.14
C LYS A 352 14.65 -2.06 -5.68
N SER A 353 13.36 -1.93 -5.41
CA SER A 353 12.34 -2.75 -6.08
C SER A 353 12.40 -2.56 -7.60
N PRO A 354 11.86 -3.51 -8.39
CA PRO A 354 11.74 -3.33 -9.84
C PRO A 354 11.03 -2.04 -10.23
N LEU A 355 9.99 -1.66 -9.50
CA LEU A 355 9.26 -0.41 -9.67
C LEU A 355 10.16 0.82 -9.49
N GLN A 356 10.89 0.87 -8.39
CA GLN A 356 11.80 1.98 -8.10
C GLN A 356 12.97 2.05 -9.09
N LEU A 357 13.48 0.90 -9.53
CA LEU A 357 14.53 0.85 -10.53
C LEU A 357 14.02 1.39 -11.87
N ALA A 358 12.85 0.94 -12.34
CA ALA A 358 12.27 1.41 -13.60
C ALA A 358 12.05 2.92 -13.58
N ALA A 359 11.39 3.46 -12.55
CA ALA A 359 11.17 4.89 -12.41
C ALA A 359 12.48 5.69 -12.36
N SER A 360 13.47 5.22 -11.59
CA SER A 360 14.77 5.87 -11.48
C SER A 360 15.52 5.89 -12.82
N MET A 361 15.53 4.79 -13.57
CA MET A 361 16.23 4.69 -14.85
C MET A 361 15.57 5.55 -15.93
N ILE A 362 14.24 5.51 -16.04
CA ILE A 362 13.46 6.34 -16.96
C ILE A 362 13.83 7.82 -16.75
N ARG A 363 13.86 8.28 -15.50
CA ARG A 363 14.20 9.69 -15.20
C ARG A 363 15.68 10.00 -15.34
N THR A 364 16.58 9.04 -15.05
CA THR A 364 18.03 9.23 -15.21
C THR A 364 18.42 9.40 -16.68
N PHE A 365 17.79 8.64 -17.57
CA PHE A 365 18.01 8.72 -19.01
C PHE A 365 17.09 9.74 -19.71
N GLU A 366 16.31 10.50 -18.93
CA GLU A 366 15.37 11.50 -19.44
C GLU A 366 14.42 10.94 -20.52
N PHE A 367 14.09 9.63 -20.37
CA PHE A 367 13.17 8.97 -21.27
C PHE A 367 11.74 9.45 -21.02
N ILE A 368 11.09 9.93 -22.08
CA ILE A 368 9.70 10.38 -22.03
C ILE A 368 8.81 9.19 -22.34
N ILE A 369 8.00 8.78 -21.35
CA ILE A 369 6.96 7.78 -21.59
C ILE A 369 5.91 8.42 -22.52
N PRO A 370 5.60 7.80 -23.66
CA PRO A 370 4.59 8.32 -24.57
C PRO A 370 3.25 8.54 -23.88
N GLU A 371 2.57 9.61 -24.18
CA GLU A 371 1.24 9.86 -23.63
C GLU A 371 0.18 9.02 -24.38
N PRO A 372 -0.72 8.32 -23.65
CA PRO A 372 -1.67 7.41 -24.26
C PRO A 372 -2.65 8.08 -25.23
N SER A 373 -2.99 9.36 -25.01
CA SER A 373 -3.89 10.13 -25.87
C SER A 373 -3.22 10.68 -27.14
N GLU A 374 -1.89 10.83 -27.13
CA GLU A 374 -1.12 11.46 -28.21
C GLU A 374 -0.38 10.44 -29.08
N ASP A 375 0.25 9.45 -28.47
CA ASP A 375 1.05 8.41 -29.14
C ASP A 375 0.72 7.01 -28.62
N LEU A 376 -0.47 6.55 -28.97
CA LEU A 376 -1.03 5.27 -28.58
C LEU A 376 -0.10 4.09 -28.85
N GLY A 377 0.47 4.03 -30.07
CA GLY A 377 1.26 2.88 -30.51
C GLY A 377 2.52 2.70 -29.66
N ASN A 378 3.24 3.78 -29.38
CA ASN A 378 4.45 3.74 -28.57
C ASN A 378 4.12 3.61 -27.06
N TYR A 379 3.04 4.26 -26.57
CA TYR A 379 2.56 4.01 -25.20
C TYR A 379 2.28 2.53 -24.97
N TYR A 380 1.51 1.89 -25.85
CA TYR A 380 1.14 0.49 -25.70
C TYR A 380 2.37 -0.43 -25.78
N ARG A 381 3.28 -0.16 -26.71
CA ARG A 381 4.52 -0.92 -26.86
C ARG A 381 5.42 -0.79 -25.62
N PHE A 382 5.61 0.41 -25.10
CA PHE A 382 6.48 0.65 -23.96
C PHE A 382 5.80 0.24 -22.64
N SER A 383 4.63 0.80 -22.34
CA SER A 383 4.00 0.64 -21.03
C SER A 383 3.36 -0.74 -20.87
N MET A 384 2.59 -1.22 -21.86
CA MET A 384 1.87 -2.47 -21.74
C MET A 384 2.74 -3.68 -22.14
N TYR A 385 3.41 -3.61 -23.28
CA TYR A 385 4.19 -4.76 -23.76
C TYR A 385 5.54 -4.86 -23.05
N PHE A 386 6.35 -3.80 -23.06
CA PHE A 386 7.71 -3.86 -22.50
C PHE A 386 7.70 -3.84 -20.96
N LEU A 387 7.07 -2.86 -20.31
CA LEU A 387 7.10 -2.78 -18.84
C LEU A 387 6.19 -3.84 -18.21
N ARG A 388 4.89 -3.79 -18.47
CA ARG A 388 3.91 -4.63 -17.79
C ARG A 388 4.07 -6.12 -18.08
N ASN A 389 4.17 -6.50 -19.36
CA ASN A 389 4.15 -7.90 -19.75
C ASN A 389 5.55 -8.56 -19.75
N ASN A 390 6.63 -7.78 -19.71
CA ASN A 390 7.97 -8.33 -19.75
C ASN A 390 8.83 -7.91 -18.56
N TYR A 391 9.14 -6.62 -18.41
CA TYR A 391 10.11 -6.18 -17.41
C TYR A 391 9.68 -6.51 -15.99
N PHE A 392 8.48 -6.12 -15.58
CA PHE A 392 8.02 -6.34 -14.21
C PHE A 392 7.94 -7.82 -13.85
N PRO A 393 7.27 -8.71 -14.60
CA PRO A 393 7.25 -10.13 -14.29
C PRO A 393 8.65 -10.76 -14.27
N MET A 394 9.49 -10.45 -15.26
CA MET A 394 10.87 -10.99 -15.33
C MET A 394 11.76 -10.48 -14.20
N SER A 395 11.46 -9.35 -13.59
CA SER A 395 12.17 -8.81 -12.43
C SER A 395 11.58 -9.22 -11.09
N GLY A 396 10.60 -10.14 -11.08
CA GLY A 396 9.98 -10.70 -9.87
C GLY A 396 8.92 -9.79 -9.25
N MET A 397 8.28 -8.93 -10.04
CA MET A 397 7.24 -8.03 -9.54
C MET A 397 6.15 -7.82 -10.59
N GLU A 398 4.96 -8.30 -10.34
CA GLU A 398 3.77 -7.84 -11.06
C GLU A 398 3.15 -6.66 -10.31
N LEU A 399 3.16 -5.48 -10.94
CA LEU A 399 2.72 -4.24 -10.30
C LEU A 399 1.23 -4.32 -9.93
N PHE A 400 0.92 -4.20 -8.64
CA PHE A 400 -0.39 -4.38 -8.04
C PHE A 400 -1.03 -5.77 -8.24
N ALA A 401 -0.24 -6.77 -8.52
CA ALA A 401 -0.69 -8.16 -8.64
C ALA A 401 0.32 -9.11 -7.96
N PRO A 402 0.55 -9.01 -6.66
CA PRO A 402 1.43 -9.92 -5.95
C PRO A 402 0.87 -11.35 -5.95
N GLU A 403 1.75 -12.33 -5.84
CA GLU A 403 1.38 -13.76 -5.88
C GLU A 403 0.62 -14.22 -4.64
N THR A 404 0.78 -13.53 -3.52
CA THR A 404 0.16 -13.92 -2.24
C THR A 404 -0.58 -12.74 -1.60
N VAL A 405 -1.50 -13.05 -0.70
CA VAL A 405 -2.23 -12.05 0.10
C VAL A 405 -1.31 -11.22 0.99
N ALA A 406 -0.18 -11.78 1.42
CA ALA A 406 0.85 -11.04 2.17
C ALA A 406 1.67 -10.06 1.30
N GLY A 407 1.44 -10.05 -0.02
CA GLY A 407 2.11 -9.15 -0.94
C GLY A 407 3.31 -9.78 -1.65
N HIS A 408 4.27 -8.94 -2.03
CA HIS A 408 5.53 -9.40 -2.64
C HIS A 408 6.49 -9.92 -1.56
N PRO A 409 7.07 -11.14 -1.71
CA PRO A 409 7.99 -11.73 -0.73
C PRO A 409 9.10 -10.79 -0.26
N ALA A 410 9.62 -9.98 -1.17
CA ALA A 410 10.66 -8.99 -0.88
C ALA A 410 10.27 -7.91 0.16
N ILE A 411 9.01 -7.80 0.52
CA ILE A 411 8.50 -6.81 1.48
C ILE A 411 8.27 -7.43 2.86
N TYR A 412 7.86 -8.70 2.90
CA TYR A 412 7.45 -9.34 4.16
C TYR A 412 8.25 -10.57 4.56
N GLN A 413 8.86 -11.29 3.59
CA GLN A 413 9.42 -12.62 3.83
C GLN A 413 10.83 -12.55 4.42
N SER A 414 10.94 -12.84 5.72
CA SER A 414 12.20 -13.06 6.41
C SER A 414 12.88 -14.37 5.94
N PRO A 415 14.22 -14.48 5.95
CA PRO A 415 15.18 -13.45 6.30
C PRO A 415 15.64 -12.58 5.11
N ASP A 416 15.21 -12.91 3.90
CA ASP A 416 15.79 -12.34 2.68
C ASP A 416 15.21 -10.97 2.31
N PHE A 417 13.95 -10.67 2.67
CA PHE A 417 13.28 -9.39 2.39
C PHE A 417 13.61 -8.86 0.99
N ASP A 418 14.09 -7.63 0.88
CA ASP A 418 14.42 -6.95 -0.38
C ASP A 418 15.49 -7.65 -1.24
N ARG A 419 16.24 -8.62 -0.68
CA ARG A 419 17.14 -9.49 -1.45
C ARG A 419 16.39 -10.37 -2.45
N HIS A 420 15.11 -10.68 -2.21
CA HIS A 420 14.26 -11.35 -3.20
C HIS A 420 14.19 -10.61 -4.55
N TRP A 421 14.41 -9.29 -4.56
CA TRP A 421 14.52 -8.55 -5.82
C TRP A 421 15.79 -8.84 -6.62
N PHE A 422 16.74 -9.57 -6.08
CA PHE A 422 18.07 -9.73 -6.64
C PHE A 422 18.49 -11.21 -6.68
N SER A 423 18.08 -11.89 -7.74
CA SER A 423 18.45 -13.29 -8.04
C SER A 423 19.17 -13.38 -9.38
N SER A 424 19.72 -14.58 -9.69
CA SER A 424 20.34 -14.85 -10.99
C SER A 424 19.40 -14.64 -12.19
N SER A 425 18.09 -14.84 -12.01
CA SER A 425 17.07 -14.60 -13.04
C SER A 425 16.66 -13.14 -13.14
N THR A 426 16.40 -12.47 -12.02
CA THR A 426 15.91 -11.09 -12.00
C THR A 426 16.98 -10.07 -12.38
N ILE A 427 18.26 -10.36 -12.16
CA ILE A 427 19.37 -9.47 -12.55
C ILE A 427 19.42 -9.23 -14.07
N LEU A 428 19.08 -10.24 -14.86
CA LEU A 428 19.03 -10.08 -16.33
C LEU A 428 17.97 -9.09 -16.77
N ALA A 429 16.79 -9.10 -16.11
CA ALA A 429 15.74 -8.14 -16.39
C ALA A 429 16.20 -6.69 -16.06
N ARG A 430 16.93 -6.52 -14.95
CA ARG A 430 17.51 -5.22 -14.56
C ARG A 430 18.50 -4.69 -15.59
N TYR A 431 19.38 -5.52 -16.12
CA TYR A 431 20.32 -5.12 -17.19
C TYR A 431 19.58 -4.83 -18.49
N ARG A 432 18.60 -5.65 -18.89
CA ARG A 432 17.81 -5.44 -20.11
C ARG A 432 17.03 -4.13 -20.08
N LEU A 433 16.49 -3.73 -18.92
CA LEU A 433 15.86 -2.41 -18.80
C LEU A 433 16.82 -1.30 -19.19
N THR A 434 18.01 -1.29 -18.59
CA THR A 434 19.03 -0.27 -18.87
C THR A 434 19.45 -0.27 -20.33
N GLU A 435 19.74 -1.45 -20.91
CA GLU A 435 20.10 -1.59 -22.33
C GLU A 435 18.98 -1.06 -23.24
N SER A 436 17.73 -1.42 -22.96
CA SER A 436 16.59 -0.99 -23.77
C SER A 436 16.38 0.53 -23.75
N LEU A 437 16.56 1.16 -22.59
CA LEU A 437 16.44 2.62 -22.47
C LEU A 437 17.57 3.35 -23.20
N ILE A 438 18.81 2.81 -23.19
CA ILE A 438 19.97 3.41 -23.86
C ILE A 438 19.91 3.20 -25.38
N THR A 439 19.65 1.97 -25.82
CA THR A 439 19.76 1.59 -27.24
C THR A 439 18.50 1.85 -28.04
N GLY A 440 17.38 2.07 -27.38
CA GLY A 440 16.08 2.15 -28.02
C GLY A 440 15.55 0.83 -28.60
N ARG A 441 16.22 -0.29 -28.33
CA ARG A 441 15.73 -1.62 -28.70
C ARG A 441 14.57 -1.98 -27.78
N ASN A 442 13.48 -2.49 -28.33
CA ASN A 442 12.21 -2.77 -27.66
C ASN A 442 11.36 -1.51 -27.33
N LYS A 443 11.59 -0.41 -28.05
CA LYS A 443 10.69 0.74 -28.04
C LYS A 443 9.50 0.52 -28.95
#